data_c6918fbdeb7d29a749ab1c8b5550c7dd
#
_entry.id   c6918fbdeb7d29a749ab1c8b5550c7dd
#
_cell.length_a   1.000
_cell.length_b   1.000
_cell.length_c   1.000
_cell.angle_alpha   90.00
_cell.angle_beta   90.00
_cell.angle_gamma   90.00
#
_symmetry.space_group_name_H-M   'P 1'
#
loop_
_entity.id
_entity.type
_entity.pdbx_description
1 polymer ?
#
loop_
_entity_poly.entity_id
_entity_poly.type
_entity_poly.pdbx_seq_one_letter_code
_entity_poly.pdbx_strand_id
1 'polypeptide(L)'
;MKIGVFSVLFYDKNFEDMLDYVAESGLDMIEVGTGGNPGDKFCKLDELLENEDKRQAFMKSITDRGLQISGFSCHNNPISPDPIEAKEADETLRKTIRLANLLDVPVVNTFSGIAGSDDTAKKPNWPVTPWPTAYSEIYDYQWNEKLIPYWQDLA
;
A
#
# COMPACT_ATOMS: atom_id res chain seq x y z
N MET A 1 12.46 21.30 -5.35
CA MET A 1 12.37 19.94 -4.79
C MET A 1 11.16 19.95 -3.87
N LYS A 2 10.26 18.99 -3.97
CA LYS A 2 9.12 18.87 -3.05
C LYS A 2 9.47 17.87 -1.94
N ILE A 3 9.05 18.18 -0.72
CA ILE A 3 9.28 17.33 0.46
C ILE A 3 7.92 16.93 1.01
N GLY A 4 7.76 15.67 1.34
CA GLY A 4 6.53 15.12 1.90
C GLY A 4 6.76 14.30 3.16
N VAL A 5 5.66 13.91 3.79
CA VAL A 5 5.64 13.09 4.99
C VAL A 5 4.58 11.99 4.88
N PHE A 6 4.83 10.86 5.52
CA PHE A 6 3.89 9.77 5.57
C PHE A 6 2.83 9.97 6.67
N SER A 7 1.57 9.89 6.31
CA SER A 7 0.43 10.17 7.19
C SER A 7 0.35 9.26 8.43
N VAL A 8 0.97 8.09 8.40
CA VAL A 8 0.98 7.14 9.53
C VAL A 8 1.58 7.74 10.81
N LEU A 9 2.45 8.74 10.68
CA LEU A 9 3.09 9.40 11.82
C LEU A 9 2.11 10.26 12.64
N PHE A 10 0.91 10.50 12.14
CA PHE A 10 -0.08 11.40 12.73
C PHE A 10 -1.36 10.69 13.15
N TYR A 11 -1.30 9.41 13.48
CA TYR A 11 -2.50 8.65 13.85
C TYR A 11 -3.09 9.04 15.24
N ASP A 12 -2.44 9.94 15.95
CA ASP A 12 -2.99 10.64 17.10
C ASP A 12 -3.95 11.80 16.74
N LYS A 13 -3.91 12.31 15.48
CA LYS A 13 -4.70 13.43 14.97
C LYS A 13 -5.92 12.97 14.17
N ASN A 14 -6.88 13.87 13.96
CA ASN A 14 -7.87 13.74 12.89
C ASN A 14 -7.26 14.18 11.54
N PHE A 15 -8.00 13.99 10.44
CA PHE A 15 -7.49 14.25 9.10
C PHE A 15 -7.17 15.73 8.86
N GLU A 16 -8.07 16.63 9.24
CA GLU A 16 -7.90 18.07 9.02
C GLU A 16 -6.75 18.63 9.85
N ASP A 17 -6.65 18.29 11.13
CA ASP A 17 -5.54 18.71 12.01
C ASP A 17 -4.19 18.20 11.51
N MET A 18 -4.15 16.99 10.92
CA MET A 18 -2.93 16.46 10.32
C MET A 18 -2.53 17.27 9.10
N LEU A 19 -3.48 17.59 8.21
CA LEU A 19 -3.20 18.37 7.01
C LEU A 19 -2.74 19.80 7.36
N ASP A 20 -3.39 20.44 8.35
CA ASP A 20 -2.99 21.76 8.84
C ASP A 20 -1.55 21.75 9.36
N TYR A 21 -1.23 20.77 10.20
CA TYR A 21 0.12 20.61 10.74
C TYR A 21 1.17 20.39 9.67
N VAL A 22 0.88 19.56 8.66
CA VAL A 22 1.80 19.30 7.54
C VAL A 22 2.04 20.56 6.72
N ALA A 23 0.99 21.30 6.40
CA ALA A 23 1.09 22.57 5.65
C ALA A 23 1.85 23.65 6.44
N GLU A 24 1.54 23.84 7.73
CA GLU A 24 2.23 24.79 8.61
C GLU A 24 3.71 24.45 8.82
N SER A 25 4.08 23.16 8.71
CA SER A 25 5.47 22.70 8.77
C SER A 25 6.26 23.01 7.47
N GLY A 26 5.61 23.59 6.46
CA GLY A 26 6.25 23.94 5.19
C GLY A 26 6.52 22.75 4.28
N LEU A 27 5.79 21.65 4.45
CA LEU A 27 5.87 20.48 3.59
C LEU A 27 4.93 20.64 2.38
N ASP A 28 5.30 20.00 1.27
CA ASP A 28 4.57 20.11 0.00
C ASP A 28 3.61 18.95 -0.24
N MET A 29 3.89 17.78 0.37
CA MET A 29 3.24 16.51 -0.02
C MET A 29 2.94 15.63 1.19
N ILE A 30 1.93 14.77 1.00
CA ILE A 30 1.65 13.67 1.92
C ILE A 30 1.62 12.34 1.18
N GLU A 31 2.14 11.30 1.81
CA GLU A 31 1.89 9.91 1.45
C GLU A 31 0.76 9.38 2.34
N VAL A 32 -0.28 8.80 1.74
CA VAL A 32 -1.49 8.44 2.49
C VAL A 32 -1.65 6.92 2.57
N GLY A 33 -1.77 6.40 3.78
CA GLY A 33 -2.07 4.99 4.04
C GLY A 33 -3.50 4.64 3.63
N THR A 34 -3.66 3.56 2.87
CA THR A 34 -4.94 3.08 2.34
C THR A 34 -5.31 1.68 2.83
N GLY A 35 -4.46 1.06 3.62
CA GLY A 35 -4.69 -0.27 4.19
C GLY A 35 -3.39 -1.02 4.48
N GLY A 36 -3.52 -2.25 4.96
CA GLY A 36 -2.39 -3.04 5.42
C GLY A 36 -1.69 -2.47 6.64
N ASN A 37 -0.37 -2.59 6.73
CA ASN A 37 0.40 -2.08 7.85
C ASN A 37 0.22 -0.58 8.11
N PRO A 38 0.15 0.29 7.08
CA PRO A 38 -0.16 1.71 7.28
C PRO A 38 -1.56 1.97 7.84
N GLY A 39 -2.48 1.01 7.70
CA GLY A 39 -3.89 1.24 8.01
C GLY A 39 -4.57 2.23 7.04
N ASP A 40 -5.85 2.48 7.28
CA ASP A 40 -6.73 3.28 6.42
C ASP A 40 -7.39 4.46 7.14
N LYS A 41 -6.81 4.90 8.24
CA LYS A 41 -7.43 5.90 9.13
C LYS A 41 -7.91 7.15 8.39
N PHE A 42 -7.10 7.66 7.46
CA PHE A 42 -7.37 8.89 6.74
C PHE A 42 -7.95 8.68 5.33
N CYS A 43 -7.96 7.43 4.84
CA CYS A 43 -8.40 7.11 3.49
C CYS A 43 -9.23 5.83 3.49
N LYS A 44 -10.54 5.97 3.62
CA LYS A 44 -11.49 4.86 3.62
C LYS A 44 -11.80 4.45 2.18
N LEU A 45 -11.12 3.39 1.70
CA LEU A 45 -11.18 2.95 0.30
C LEU A 45 -12.60 2.77 -0.22
N ASP A 46 -13.43 2.00 0.48
CA ASP A 46 -14.78 1.68 0.00
C ASP A 46 -15.65 2.93 -0.11
N GLU A 47 -15.58 3.82 0.88
CA GLU A 47 -16.33 5.08 0.85
C GLU A 47 -15.91 5.98 -0.31
N LEU A 48 -14.59 6.08 -0.55
CA LEU A 48 -14.06 6.92 -1.61
C LEU A 48 -14.25 6.31 -2.99
N LEU A 49 -14.27 4.99 -3.12
CA LEU A 49 -14.53 4.31 -4.39
C LEU A 49 -15.99 4.43 -4.82
N GLU A 50 -16.91 4.40 -3.87
CA GLU A 50 -18.36 4.40 -4.13
C GLU A 50 -18.96 5.81 -4.27
N ASN A 51 -18.32 6.83 -3.69
CA ASN A 51 -18.90 8.16 -3.59
C ASN A 51 -17.98 9.26 -4.14
N GLU A 52 -18.39 9.86 -5.27
CA GLU A 52 -17.65 10.93 -5.94
C GLU A 52 -17.55 12.20 -5.10
N ASP A 53 -18.63 12.59 -4.42
CA ASP A 53 -18.61 13.80 -3.58
C ASP A 53 -17.62 13.65 -2.43
N LYS A 54 -17.52 12.45 -1.83
CA LYS A 54 -16.51 12.17 -0.80
C LYS A 54 -15.09 12.22 -1.37
N ARG A 55 -14.87 11.70 -2.60
CA ARG A 55 -13.56 11.82 -3.26
C ARG A 55 -13.17 13.27 -3.50
N GLN A 56 -14.11 14.07 -4.00
CA GLN A 56 -13.88 15.50 -4.24
C GLN A 56 -13.59 16.24 -2.94
N ALA A 57 -14.36 15.98 -1.87
CA ALA A 57 -14.12 16.57 -0.56
C ALA A 57 -12.75 16.18 0.01
N PHE A 58 -12.37 14.90 -0.10
CA PHE A 58 -11.07 14.40 0.33
C PHE A 58 -9.91 15.11 -0.40
N MET A 59 -9.97 15.20 -1.72
CA MET A 59 -8.95 15.91 -2.49
C MET A 59 -8.95 17.41 -2.19
N LYS A 60 -10.12 18.01 -2.02
CA LYS A 60 -10.26 19.43 -1.71
C LYS A 60 -9.62 19.77 -0.36
N SER A 61 -9.82 18.97 0.68
CA SER A 61 -9.17 19.18 1.98
C SER A 61 -7.66 19.25 1.86
N ILE A 62 -7.06 18.44 0.99
CA ILE A 62 -5.61 18.41 0.75
C ILE A 62 -5.17 19.63 -0.07
N THR A 63 -5.83 19.88 -1.20
CA THR A 63 -5.42 20.91 -2.16
C THR A 63 -5.68 22.33 -1.68
N ASP A 64 -6.72 22.56 -0.87
CA ASP A 64 -6.99 23.89 -0.26
C ASP A 64 -5.84 24.36 0.65
N ARG A 65 -5.02 23.42 1.14
CA ARG A 65 -3.81 23.70 1.94
C ARG A 65 -2.53 23.78 1.12
N GLY A 66 -2.65 23.71 -0.20
CA GLY A 66 -1.49 23.69 -1.10
C GLY A 66 -0.72 22.36 -1.11
N LEU A 67 -1.23 21.34 -0.45
CA LEU A 67 -0.62 20.02 -0.38
C LEU A 67 -0.95 19.18 -1.62
N GLN A 68 -0.13 18.15 -1.88
CA GLN A 68 -0.33 17.15 -2.91
C GLN A 68 -0.17 15.75 -2.32
N ILE A 69 -0.83 14.77 -2.90
CA ILE A 69 -0.58 13.37 -2.58
C ILE A 69 0.65 12.91 -3.37
N SER A 70 1.70 12.47 -2.68
CA SER A 70 2.90 11.89 -3.31
C SER A 70 2.68 10.45 -3.78
N GLY A 71 1.81 9.73 -3.09
CA GLY A 71 1.43 8.36 -3.38
C GLY A 71 0.49 7.81 -2.32
N PHE A 72 -0.16 6.72 -2.65
CA PHE A 72 -0.86 5.89 -1.68
C PHE A 72 0.04 4.76 -1.19
N SER A 73 -0.15 4.34 0.06
CA SER A 73 0.61 3.25 0.68
C SER A 73 -0.30 2.13 1.14
N CYS A 74 -0.06 0.94 0.58
CA CYS A 74 -0.77 -0.29 0.88
C CYS A 74 0.24 -1.42 1.09
N HIS A 75 0.86 -1.48 2.28
CA HIS A 75 1.93 -2.43 2.59
C HIS A 75 1.35 -3.74 3.11
N ASN A 76 1.09 -4.66 2.20
CA ASN A 76 0.49 -5.97 2.44
C ASN A 76 1.33 -7.11 1.84
N ASN A 77 0.93 -8.35 2.13
CA ASN A 77 1.52 -9.55 1.54
C ASN A 77 0.52 -10.28 0.62
N PRO A 78 0.37 -9.88 -0.65
CA PRO A 78 -0.62 -10.47 -1.56
C PRO A 78 -0.29 -11.89 -2.01
N ILE A 79 0.92 -12.38 -1.75
CA ILE A 79 1.36 -13.76 -2.03
C ILE A 79 1.61 -14.56 -0.76
N SER A 80 0.96 -14.16 0.34
CA SER A 80 1.03 -14.90 1.61
C SER A 80 0.62 -16.36 1.41
N PRO A 81 1.29 -17.31 2.07
CA PRO A 81 0.85 -18.70 2.12
C PRO A 81 -0.43 -18.90 2.94
N ASP A 82 -0.87 -17.90 3.70
CA ASP A 82 -2.22 -17.85 4.27
C ASP A 82 -3.18 -17.28 3.22
N PRO A 83 -4.14 -18.09 2.71
CA PRO A 83 -5.02 -17.66 1.63
C PRO A 83 -6.00 -16.52 2.03
N ILE A 84 -6.29 -16.37 3.33
CA ILE A 84 -7.15 -15.29 3.81
C ILE A 84 -6.36 -13.98 3.76
N GLU A 85 -5.15 -13.98 4.31
CA GLU A 85 -4.25 -12.82 4.26
C GLU A 85 -3.94 -12.41 2.80
N ALA A 86 -3.61 -13.38 1.94
CA ALA A 86 -3.31 -13.11 0.53
C ALA A 86 -4.49 -12.45 -0.19
N LYS A 87 -5.71 -12.97 0.02
CA LYS A 87 -6.92 -12.43 -0.58
C LYS A 87 -7.23 -11.01 -0.10
N GLU A 88 -7.19 -10.77 1.19
CA GLU A 88 -7.44 -9.44 1.77
C GLU A 88 -6.39 -8.42 1.29
N ALA A 89 -5.13 -8.84 1.20
CA ALA A 89 -4.04 -8.03 0.68
C ALA A 89 -4.22 -7.65 -0.79
N ASP A 90 -4.57 -8.62 -1.64
CA ASP A 90 -4.81 -8.40 -3.07
C ASP A 90 -6.03 -7.48 -3.28
N GLU A 91 -7.15 -7.74 -2.61
CA GLU A 91 -8.35 -6.90 -2.70
C GLU A 91 -8.06 -5.45 -2.30
N THR A 92 -7.33 -5.24 -1.21
CA THR A 92 -6.96 -3.90 -0.74
C THR A 92 -6.03 -3.20 -1.72
N LEU A 93 -5.05 -3.91 -2.28
CA LEU A 93 -4.11 -3.36 -3.26
C LEU A 93 -4.84 -2.97 -4.56
N ARG A 94 -5.71 -3.82 -5.10
CA ARG A 94 -6.50 -3.51 -6.30
C ARG A 94 -7.44 -2.33 -6.08
N LYS A 95 -8.08 -2.23 -4.91
CA LYS A 95 -8.88 -1.05 -4.53
C LYS A 95 -8.03 0.21 -4.46
N THR A 96 -6.84 0.14 -3.88
CA THR A 96 -5.90 1.27 -3.80
C THR A 96 -5.48 1.75 -5.19
N ILE A 97 -5.11 0.83 -6.09
CA ILE A 97 -4.77 1.15 -7.48
C ILE A 97 -5.95 1.83 -8.20
N ARG A 98 -7.15 1.29 -8.02
CA ARG A 98 -8.35 1.89 -8.60
C ARG A 98 -8.62 3.31 -8.07
N LEU A 99 -8.45 3.53 -6.77
CA LEU A 99 -8.61 4.86 -6.18
C LEU A 99 -7.52 5.82 -6.67
N ALA A 100 -6.27 5.34 -6.77
CA ALA A 100 -5.16 6.12 -7.32
C ALA A 100 -5.46 6.61 -8.74
N ASN A 101 -5.99 5.74 -9.59
CA ASN A 101 -6.41 6.11 -10.95
C ASN A 101 -7.56 7.13 -10.96
N LEU A 102 -8.56 7.01 -10.07
CA LEU A 102 -9.69 7.96 -9.99
C LEU A 102 -9.29 9.35 -9.47
N LEU A 103 -8.20 9.44 -8.75
CA LEU A 103 -7.70 10.68 -8.12
C LEU A 103 -6.41 11.22 -8.77
N ASP A 104 -6.00 10.65 -9.90
CA ASP A 104 -4.75 10.99 -10.60
C ASP A 104 -3.51 10.94 -9.68
N VAL A 105 -3.49 10.01 -8.73
CA VAL A 105 -2.33 9.76 -7.85
C VAL A 105 -1.36 8.83 -8.59
N PRO A 106 -0.12 9.29 -8.87
CA PRO A 106 0.75 8.58 -9.82
C PRO A 106 1.43 7.33 -9.24
N VAL A 107 1.43 7.17 -7.92
CA VAL A 107 2.22 6.13 -7.25
C VAL A 107 1.40 5.39 -6.20
N VAL A 108 1.52 4.06 -6.22
CA VAL A 108 1.09 3.19 -5.12
C VAL A 108 2.31 2.45 -4.57
N ASN A 109 2.66 2.74 -3.33
CA ASN A 109 3.73 2.06 -2.60
C ASN A 109 3.20 0.80 -1.94
N THR A 110 3.85 -0.32 -2.18
CA THR A 110 3.47 -1.61 -1.59
C THR A 110 4.68 -2.52 -1.40
N PHE A 111 4.49 -3.64 -0.72
CA PHE A 111 5.49 -4.69 -0.67
C PHE A 111 5.29 -5.66 -1.84
N SER A 112 6.40 -6.20 -2.35
CA SER A 112 6.34 -7.27 -3.36
C SER A 112 5.63 -8.53 -2.85
N GLY A 113 5.63 -8.71 -1.54
CA GLY A 113 5.14 -9.89 -0.87
C GLY A 113 6.23 -10.94 -0.63
N ILE A 114 5.91 -11.93 0.18
CA ILE A 114 6.75 -13.07 0.50
C ILE A 114 5.90 -14.33 0.59
N ALA A 115 6.27 -15.34 -0.17
CA ALA A 115 5.57 -16.64 -0.19
C ALA A 115 6.13 -17.61 0.87
N GLY A 116 5.55 -18.81 0.92
CA GLY A 116 6.06 -19.93 1.70
C GLY A 116 7.25 -20.62 1.03
N SER A 117 7.74 -21.71 1.65
CA SER A 117 8.79 -22.55 1.08
C SER A 117 8.29 -23.42 -0.09
N ASP A 118 6.98 -23.69 -0.12
CA ASP A 118 6.30 -24.55 -1.08
C ASP A 118 4.78 -24.36 -0.96
N ASP A 119 3.98 -25.08 -1.77
CA ASP A 119 2.51 -24.97 -1.80
C ASP A 119 1.81 -25.47 -0.52
N THR A 120 2.51 -26.20 0.35
CA THR A 120 1.95 -26.69 1.61
C THR A 120 2.26 -25.79 2.80
N ALA A 121 3.13 -24.82 2.61
CA ALA A 121 3.54 -23.89 3.65
C ALA A 121 2.33 -23.08 4.18
N LYS A 122 2.35 -22.80 5.48
CA LYS A 122 1.33 -21.99 6.16
C LYS A 122 1.87 -20.66 6.67
N LYS A 123 3.16 -20.41 6.49
CA LYS A 123 3.83 -19.18 6.93
C LYS A 123 4.85 -18.76 5.89
N PRO A 124 5.09 -17.45 5.75
CA PRO A 124 6.15 -16.93 4.90
C PRO A 124 7.51 -17.53 5.27
N ASN A 125 8.33 -17.77 4.26
CA ASN A 125 9.71 -18.22 4.43
C ASN A 125 10.68 -17.18 3.88
N TRP A 126 11.69 -16.83 4.66
CA TRP A 126 12.70 -15.84 4.31
C TRP A 126 14.04 -16.53 4.02
N PRO A 127 14.31 -16.97 2.79
CA PRO A 127 15.61 -17.52 2.44
C PRO A 127 16.65 -16.39 2.42
N VAL A 128 17.51 -16.38 3.43
CA VAL A 128 18.50 -15.30 3.63
C VAL A 128 19.90 -15.69 3.21
N THR A 129 20.11 -16.92 2.75
CA THR A 129 21.41 -17.45 2.34
C THR A 129 21.25 -18.41 1.17
N PRO A 130 22.21 -18.44 0.21
CA PRO A 130 22.16 -19.39 -0.91
C PRO A 130 22.62 -20.81 -0.54
N TRP A 131 23.05 -21.04 0.68
CA TRP A 131 23.56 -22.31 1.14
C TRP A 131 22.86 -22.78 2.44
N PRO A 132 22.45 -24.05 2.52
CA PRO A 132 22.51 -25.12 1.50
C PRO A 132 21.57 -24.88 0.29
N THR A 133 21.72 -25.65 -0.77
CA THR A 133 20.98 -25.50 -2.05
C THR A 133 19.45 -25.49 -1.90
N ALA A 134 18.92 -26.12 -0.85
CA ALA A 134 17.50 -26.04 -0.53
C ALA A 134 16.97 -24.60 -0.36
N TYR A 135 17.78 -23.66 0.07
CA TYR A 135 17.37 -22.24 0.15
C TYR A 135 17.30 -21.58 -1.23
N SER A 136 18.18 -21.97 -2.16
CA SER A 136 18.09 -21.51 -3.55
C SER A 136 16.84 -22.06 -4.24
N GLU A 137 16.47 -23.31 -3.98
CA GLU A 137 15.24 -23.91 -4.52
C GLU A 137 13.98 -23.20 -3.99
N ILE A 138 13.95 -22.83 -2.70
CA ILE A 138 12.86 -22.05 -2.13
C ILE A 138 12.78 -20.66 -2.80
N TYR A 139 13.92 -20.02 -2.99
CA TYR A 139 13.98 -18.71 -3.66
C TYR A 139 13.45 -18.78 -5.09
N ASP A 140 13.89 -19.78 -5.86
CA ASP A 140 13.45 -20.00 -7.24
C ASP A 140 11.93 -20.26 -7.31
N TYR A 141 11.39 -21.07 -6.40
CA TYR A 141 9.95 -21.29 -6.26
C TYR A 141 9.20 -19.98 -5.96
N GLN A 142 9.65 -19.22 -4.96
CA GLN A 142 8.99 -17.97 -4.57
C GLN A 142 8.96 -16.96 -5.71
N TRP A 143 10.05 -16.83 -6.48
CA TRP A 143 10.12 -15.91 -7.61
C TRP A 143 9.32 -16.39 -8.81
N ASN A 144 9.56 -17.61 -9.26
CA ASN A 144 9.04 -18.08 -10.55
C ASN A 144 7.59 -18.55 -10.47
N GLU A 145 7.19 -19.13 -9.33
CA GLU A 145 5.85 -19.72 -9.18
C GLU A 145 4.86 -18.78 -8.48
N LYS A 146 5.32 -17.79 -7.72
CA LYS A 146 4.45 -16.92 -6.94
C LYS A 146 4.60 -15.44 -7.32
N LEU A 147 5.77 -14.87 -7.17
CA LEU A 147 5.96 -13.42 -7.27
C LEU A 147 5.75 -12.93 -8.70
N ILE A 148 6.51 -13.46 -9.66
CA ILE A 148 6.46 -13.02 -11.06
C ILE A 148 5.04 -13.19 -11.64
N PRO A 149 4.37 -14.35 -11.51
CA PRO A 149 3.01 -14.52 -12.02
C PRO A 149 2.01 -13.54 -11.40
N TYR A 150 2.08 -13.31 -10.08
CA TYR A 150 1.19 -12.36 -9.40
C TYR A 150 1.34 -10.94 -9.97
N TRP A 151 2.58 -10.45 -10.06
CA TRP A 151 2.80 -9.07 -10.52
C TRP A 151 2.55 -8.89 -12.02
N GLN A 152 2.71 -9.94 -12.83
CA GLN A 152 2.33 -9.91 -14.25
C GLN A 152 0.80 -9.85 -14.43
N ASP A 153 0.03 -10.49 -13.54
CA ASP A 153 -1.44 -10.42 -13.56
C ASP A 153 -1.96 -9.06 -13.09
N LEU A 154 -1.29 -8.46 -12.10
CA LEU A 154 -1.72 -7.18 -11.52
C LEU A 154 -1.41 -5.98 -12.42
N ALA A 155 -0.30 -6.00 -13.18
CA ALA A 155 0.19 -4.89 -13.99
C ALA A 155 -0.55 -4.74 -15.32
#